data_a2ba839ee675e2e4a47813081bd8d55b
#
_entry.id   a2ba839ee675e2e4a47813081bd8d55b
#
_cell.length_a   1.000
_cell.length_b   1.000
_cell.length_c   1.000
_cell.angle_alpha   90.00
_cell.angle_beta   90.00
_cell.angle_gamma   90.00
#
_symmetry.space_group_name_H-M   'P 1'
#
loop_
_entity.id
_entity.type
_entity.pdbx_description
1 polymer ?
#
loop_
_entity_poly.entity_id
_entity_poly.type
_entity_poly.pdbx_seq_one_letter_code
_entity_poly.pdbx_strand_id
1 'polypeptide(L)'
;TKDGKFVFVRQYRYAIGKTVNELCAGVVEKGEDPMDAAKRELMEETGFGGGNWQEWMTISANPSTHTNLTHCYLATDVEPLGKQHLDQGEDLEPRIFSREEVLDMLQKGEIWQALMAAPLWKYFAN
;
A
#
# COMPACT_ATOMS: atom_id res chain seq x y z
N THR A 1 -11.96 1.05 2.95
CA THR A 1 -12.77 1.12 4.19
C THR A 1 -14.22 0.79 3.89
N LYS A 2 -15.01 0.61 4.96
CA LYS A 2 -16.44 0.33 4.84
C LYS A 2 -17.22 1.43 4.13
N ASP A 3 -16.75 2.66 4.22
CA ASP A 3 -17.36 3.80 3.53
C ASP A 3 -16.71 4.10 2.17
N GLY A 4 -15.97 3.15 1.62
CA GLY A 4 -15.43 3.24 0.27
C GLY A 4 -14.22 4.13 0.10
N LYS A 5 -13.51 4.44 1.17
CA LYS A 5 -12.28 5.24 1.12
C LYS A 5 -11.06 4.36 1.07
N PHE A 6 -9.93 4.94 0.68
CA PHE A 6 -8.64 4.28 0.55
C PHE A 6 -7.72 4.67 1.70
N VAL A 7 -7.03 3.68 2.25
CA VAL A 7 -6.03 3.88 3.31
C VAL A 7 -4.65 3.95 2.67
N PHE A 8 -4.01 5.09 2.81
CA PHE A 8 -2.67 5.36 2.30
C PHE A 8 -1.73 5.69 3.45
N VAL A 9 -0.43 5.73 3.15
CA VAL A 9 0.59 6.30 4.02
C VAL A 9 1.28 7.44 3.29
N ARG A 10 1.66 8.47 4.03
CA ARG A 10 2.44 9.60 3.53
C ARG A 10 3.82 9.53 4.13
N GLN A 11 4.85 9.63 3.30
CA GLN A 11 6.23 9.63 3.78
C GLN A 11 7.15 10.41 2.85
N TYR A 12 8.26 10.86 3.40
CA TYR A 12 9.33 11.50 2.63
C TYR A 12 10.25 10.43 2.06
N ARG A 13 10.49 10.49 0.75
CA ARG A 13 11.40 9.59 0.04
C ARG A 13 12.68 10.34 -0.33
N TYR A 14 13.77 10.06 0.38
CA TYR A 14 15.05 10.77 0.19
C TYR A 14 15.60 10.62 -1.23
N ALA A 15 15.45 9.46 -1.84
CA ALA A 15 15.99 9.21 -3.18
C ALA A 15 15.42 10.16 -4.25
N ILE A 16 14.18 10.55 -4.12
CA ILE A 16 13.50 11.46 -5.06
C ILE A 16 13.26 12.85 -4.46
N GLY A 17 13.68 13.07 -3.19
CA GLY A 17 13.56 14.35 -2.51
C GLY A 17 12.13 14.86 -2.36
N LYS A 18 11.18 13.97 -2.08
CA LYS A 18 9.76 14.29 -2.15
C LYS A 18 8.94 13.59 -1.09
N THR A 19 7.91 14.27 -0.58
CA THR A 19 6.86 13.64 0.22
C THR A 19 5.83 13.05 -0.74
N VAL A 20 5.50 11.77 -0.55
CA VAL A 20 4.61 11.03 -1.44
C VAL A 20 3.51 10.31 -0.66
N ASN A 21 2.38 10.09 -1.31
CA ASN A 21 1.31 9.25 -0.81
C ASN A 21 1.46 7.87 -1.47
N GLU A 22 1.53 6.84 -0.64
CA GLU A 22 1.77 5.48 -1.12
C GLU A 22 0.83 4.48 -0.44
N LEU A 23 0.68 3.32 -1.08
CA LEU A 23 0.03 2.18 -0.44
C LEU A 23 0.96 1.61 0.64
N CYS A 24 0.38 0.94 1.63
CA CYS A 24 1.17 0.22 2.62
C CYS A 24 1.94 -0.91 1.94
N ALA A 25 3.20 -1.03 2.29
CA ALA A 25 4.05 -2.09 1.76
C ALA A 25 5.14 -2.43 2.76
N GLY A 26 5.60 -3.66 2.71
CA GLY A 26 6.69 -4.11 3.57
C GLY A 26 7.29 -5.39 3.05
N VAL A 27 8.32 -5.86 3.75
CA VAL A 27 9.07 -7.06 3.39
C VAL A 27 8.40 -8.28 4.02
N VAL A 28 8.25 -9.34 3.21
CA VAL A 28 7.81 -10.64 3.73
C VAL A 28 8.96 -11.25 4.52
N GLU A 29 8.72 -11.56 5.78
CA GLU A 29 9.73 -12.17 6.64
C GLU A 29 9.91 -13.65 6.29
N LYS A 30 11.06 -14.22 6.63
CA LYS A 30 11.37 -15.62 6.36
C LYS A 30 10.31 -16.53 6.99
N GLY A 31 9.69 -17.39 6.18
CA GLY A 31 8.66 -18.32 6.64
C GLY A 31 7.28 -17.71 6.78
N GLU A 32 7.12 -16.42 6.50
CA GLU A 32 5.84 -15.73 6.57
C GLU A 32 5.10 -15.86 5.24
N ASP A 33 3.79 -16.10 5.29
CA ASP A 33 2.94 -16.04 4.10
C ASP A 33 2.82 -14.58 3.62
N PRO A 34 2.93 -14.31 2.31
CA PRO A 34 2.83 -12.93 1.80
C PRO A 34 1.55 -12.19 2.17
N MET A 35 0.40 -12.87 2.21
CA MET A 35 -0.85 -12.22 2.64
C MET A 35 -0.81 -11.86 4.12
N ASP A 36 -0.26 -12.73 4.96
CA ASP A 36 -0.10 -12.44 6.39
C ASP A 36 0.85 -11.26 6.60
N ALA A 37 1.91 -11.18 5.80
CA ALA A 37 2.83 -10.05 5.81
C ALA A 37 2.10 -8.74 5.47
N ALA A 38 1.25 -8.76 4.44
CA ALA A 38 0.47 -7.59 4.04
C ALA A 38 -0.48 -7.13 5.16
N LYS A 39 -1.15 -8.08 5.82
CA LYS A 39 -2.02 -7.79 6.96
C LYS A 39 -1.24 -7.17 8.13
N ARG A 40 -0.09 -7.74 8.44
CA ARG A 40 0.80 -7.25 9.49
C ARG A 40 1.28 -5.83 9.20
N GLU A 41 1.74 -5.57 7.99
CA GLU A 41 2.26 -4.25 7.59
C GLU A 41 1.16 -3.18 7.62
N LEU A 42 -0.06 -3.51 7.17
CA LEU A 42 -1.17 -2.57 7.24
C LEU A 42 -1.45 -2.16 8.69
N MET A 43 -1.48 -3.12 9.60
CA MET A 43 -1.71 -2.85 11.02
C MET A 43 -0.57 -2.02 11.61
N GLU A 44 0.68 -2.40 11.35
CA GLU A 44 1.85 -1.70 11.90
C GLU A 44 1.93 -0.26 11.37
N GLU A 45 1.70 -0.06 10.09
CA GLU A 45 1.85 1.25 9.46
C GLU A 45 0.67 2.19 9.69
N THR A 46 -0.54 1.66 9.85
CA THR A 46 -1.76 2.49 9.87
C THR A 46 -2.70 2.23 11.05
N GLY A 47 -2.59 1.10 11.71
CA GLY A 47 -3.56 0.68 12.72
C GLY A 47 -4.85 0.12 12.13
N PHE A 48 -4.98 0.04 10.81
CA PHE A 48 -6.13 -0.57 10.14
C PHE A 48 -5.94 -2.07 9.98
N GLY A 49 -7.05 -2.80 10.00
CA GLY A 49 -7.04 -4.25 9.82
C GLY A 49 -8.45 -4.81 9.64
N GLY A 50 -8.55 -6.14 9.79
CA GLY A 50 -9.81 -6.84 9.54
C GLY A 50 -10.15 -6.85 8.05
N GLY A 51 -11.44 -6.86 7.76
CA GLY A 51 -11.93 -6.82 6.38
C GLY A 51 -11.77 -8.13 5.61
N ASN A 52 -11.97 -8.04 4.31
CA ASN A 52 -11.89 -9.17 3.39
C ASN A 52 -10.69 -8.99 2.47
N TRP A 53 -9.84 -10.03 2.37
CA TRP A 53 -8.58 -9.98 1.65
C TRP A 53 -8.60 -10.93 0.47
N GLN A 54 -8.08 -10.46 -0.68
CA GLN A 54 -7.96 -11.29 -1.87
C GLN A 54 -6.65 -10.97 -2.61
N GLU A 55 -6.14 -11.97 -3.30
CA GLU A 55 -5.00 -11.76 -4.20
C GLU A 55 -5.41 -10.81 -5.31
N TRP A 56 -4.54 -9.87 -5.64
CA TRP A 56 -4.85 -8.84 -6.62
C TRP A 56 -3.97 -8.92 -7.86
N MET A 57 -2.65 -8.92 -7.66
CA MET A 57 -1.68 -9.13 -8.74
C MET A 57 -0.30 -9.39 -8.17
N THR A 58 0.55 -10.00 -8.99
CA THR A 58 1.97 -10.19 -8.68
C THR A 58 2.79 -9.55 -9.78
N ILE A 59 3.68 -8.65 -9.42
CA ILE A 59 4.46 -7.85 -10.38
C ILE A 59 5.93 -7.78 -9.98
N SER A 60 6.77 -7.40 -10.94
CA SER A 60 8.20 -7.22 -10.75
C SER A 60 8.57 -5.77 -10.98
N ALA A 61 9.40 -5.22 -10.10
CA ALA A 61 9.89 -3.85 -10.25
C ALA A 61 10.91 -3.74 -11.39
N ASN A 62 11.80 -4.73 -11.50
CA ASN A 62 12.86 -4.71 -12.52
C ASN A 62 13.29 -6.15 -12.87
N PRO A 63 12.57 -6.83 -13.76
CA PRO A 63 12.82 -8.24 -14.07
C PRO A 63 14.15 -8.50 -14.77
N SER A 64 14.80 -7.47 -15.31
CA SER A 64 16.11 -7.64 -15.96
C SER A 64 17.26 -7.76 -14.95
N THR A 65 17.08 -7.29 -13.73
CA THR A 65 18.16 -7.25 -12.72
C THR A 65 17.79 -7.84 -11.37
N HIS A 66 16.50 -8.03 -11.08
CA HIS A 66 16.02 -8.49 -9.79
C HIS A 66 15.10 -9.70 -9.95
N THR A 67 15.20 -10.63 -9.01
CA THR A 67 14.36 -11.84 -8.98
C THR A 67 13.17 -11.72 -8.05
N ASN A 68 13.14 -10.71 -7.19
CA ASN A 68 12.06 -10.52 -6.22
C ASN A 68 10.77 -10.09 -6.90
N LEU A 69 9.66 -10.53 -6.33
CA LEU A 69 8.31 -10.20 -6.79
C LEU A 69 7.58 -9.40 -5.73
N THR A 70 6.67 -8.54 -6.19
CA THR A 70 5.76 -7.80 -5.32
C THR A 70 4.38 -8.43 -5.40
N HIS A 71 3.89 -8.91 -4.27
CA HIS A 71 2.56 -9.50 -4.14
C HIS A 71 1.59 -8.42 -3.67
N CYS A 72 0.59 -8.12 -4.50
CA CYS A 72 -0.41 -7.11 -4.19
C CYS A 72 -1.72 -7.77 -3.78
N TYR A 73 -2.34 -7.24 -2.74
CA TYR A 73 -3.62 -7.72 -2.21
C TYR A 73 -4.61 -6.57 -2.18
N LEU A 74 -5.88 -6.90 -2.36
CA LEU A 74 -6.97 -5.96 -2.12
C LEU A 74 -7.64 -6.34 -0.81
N ALA A 75 -7.69 -5.41 0.12
CA ALA A 75 -8.42 -5.53 1.38
C ALA A 75 -9.62 -4.58 1.34
N THR A 76 -10.82 -5.13 1.50
CA THR A 76 -12.05 -4.36 1.56
C THR A 76 -12.64 -4.39 2.96
N ASP A 77 -13.36 -3.34 3.33
CA ASP A 77 -14.01 -3.21 4.64
C ASP A 77 -13.03 -3.24 5.83
N VAL A 78 -11.81 -2.73 5.61
CA VAL A 78 -10.86 -2.56 6.72
C VAL A 78 -11.32 -1.44 7.65
N GLU A 79 -10.91 -1.53 8.91
CA GLU A 79 -11.33 -0.58 9.94
C GLU A 79 -10.18 -0.29 10.91
N PRO A 80 -10.21 0.83 11.62
CA PRO A 80 -9.23 1.11 12.67
C PRO A 80 -9.38 0.09 13.80
N LEU A 81 -8.33 -0.69 14.07
CA LEU A 81 -8.32 -1.70 15.12
C LEU A 81 -7.32 -1.40 16.23
N GLY A 82 -6.37 -0.53 15.98
CA GLY A 82 -5.32 -0.24 16.94
C GLY A 82 -4.48 0.96 16.56
N LYS A 83 -3.34 1.08 17.23
CA LYS A 83 -2.40 2.15 16.97
C LYS A 83 -1.33 1.69 16.00
N GLN A 84 -0.77 2.65 15.27
CA GLN A 84 0.41 2.48 14.44
C GLN A 84 1.59 2.00 15.30
N HIS A 85 2.37 1.04 14.77
CA HIS A 85 3.58 0.52 15.40
C HIS A 85 4.70 0.55 14.37
N LEU A 86 5.43 1.66 14.32
CA LEU A 86 6.51 1.85 13.35
C LEU A 86 7.82 1.28 13.89
N ASP A 87 8.64 0.74 12.98
CA ASP A 87 10.01 0.36 13.27
C ASP A 87 10.86 1.61 13.46
N GLN A 88 12.01 1.44 14.11
CA GLN A 88 12.95 2.54 14.32
C GLN A 88 13.38 3.13 12.98
N GLY A 89 13.26 4.45 12.85
CA GLY A 89 13.62 5.18 11.63
C GLY A 89 12.50 5.32 10.61
N GLU A 90 11.36 4.67 10.83
CA GLU A 90 10.17 4.89 9.99
C GLU A 90 9.45 6.17 10.41
N ASP A 91 9.01 6.93 9.42
CA ASP A 91 8.24 8.17 9.63
C ASP A 91 7.11 8.19 8.61
N LEU A 92 6.01 7.52 8.97
CA LEU A 92 4.85 7.34 8.11
C LEU A 92 3.62 7.96 8.76
N GLU A 93 2.81 8.66 7.97
CA GLU A 93 1.53 9.17 8.41
C GLU A 93 0.40 8.49 7.64
N PRO A 94 -0.57 7.83 8.33
CA PRO A 94 -1.76 7.33 7.65
C PRO A 94 -2.55 8.47 7.04
N ARG A 95 -3.09 8.25 5.84
CA ARG A 95 -3.94 9.18 5.12
C ARG A 95 -5.11 8.45 4.51
N ILE A 96 -6.28 9.04 4.59
CA ILE A 96 -7.51 8.48 4.04
C ILE A 96 -7.97 9.37 2.89
N PHE A 97 -8.17 8.76 1.72
CA PHE A 97 -8.60 9.47 0.51
C PHE A 97 -9.88 8.87 -0.03
N SER A 98 -10.73 9.71 -0.61
CA SER A 98 -11.89 9.24 -1.35
C SER A 98 -11.45 8.53 -2.64
N ARG A 99 -12.36 7.77 -3.23
CA ARG A 99 -12.15 7.12 -4.52
C ARG A 99 -11.80 8.17 -5.61
N GLU A 100 -12.50 9.29 -5.60
CA GLU A 100 -12.29 10.37 -6.56
C GLU A 100 -10.93 11.03 -6.39
N GLU A 101 -10.50 11.25 -5.15
CA GLU A 101 -9.18 11.79 -4.85
C GLU A 101 -8.06 10.87 -5.34
N VAL A 102 -8.19 9.55 -5.14
CA VAL A 102 -7.19 8.60 -5.60
C VAL A 102 -7.11 8.56 -7.13
N LEU A 103 -8.26 8.54 -7.81
CA LEU A 103 -8.29 8.57 -9.27
C LEU A 103 -7.65 9.85 -9.80
N ASP A 104 -7.92 10.99 -9.17
CA ASP A 104 -7.32 12.27 -9.53
C ASP A 104 -5.79 12.24 -9.38
N MET A 105 -5.28 11.71 -8.27
CA MET A 105 -3.84 11.54 -8.06
C MET A 105 -3.20 10.67 -9.13
N LEU A 106 -3.86 9.57 -9.53
CA LEU A 106 -3.37 8.71 -10.60
C LEU A 106 -3.34 9.43 -11.95
N GLN A 107 -4.41 10.11 -12.31
CA GLN A 107 -4.54 10.80 -13.59
C GLN A 107 -3.56 11.97 -13.72
N LYS A 108 -3.24 12.64 -12.63
CA LYS A 108 -2.25 13.73 -12.60
C LYS A 108 -0.80 13.24 -12.51
N GLY A 109 -0.58 11.92 -12.37
CA GLY A 109 0.76 11.37 -12.26
C GLY A 109 1.43 11.64 -10.91
N GLU A 110 0.66 11.80 -9.86
CA GLU A 110 1.18 12.05 -8.51
C GLU A 110 1.59 10.78 -7.78
N ILE A 111 1.17 9.61 -8.26
CA ILE A 111 1.61 8.31 -7.73
C ILE A 111 2.82 7.85 -8.54
N TRP A 112 4.00 8.17 -8.05
CA TRP A 112 5.25 8.01 -8.79
C TRP A 112 5.77 6.57 -8.82
N GLN A 113 5.53 5.80 -7.77
CA GLN A 113 6.06 4.45 -7.68
C GLN A 113 5.19 3.49 -8.51
N ALA A 114 5.80 2.86 -9.51
CA ALA A 114 5.09 1.96 -10.43
C ALA A 114 4.42 0.78 -9.71
N LEU A 115 5.07 0.25 -8.66
CA LEU A 115 4.53 -0.86 -7.87
C LEU A 115 3.26 -0.48 -7.09
N MET A 116 3.02 0.81 -6.90
CA MET A 116 1.80 1.35 -6.27
C MET A 116 0.76 1.73 -7.33
N ALA A 117 1.21 2.33 -8.43
CA ALA A 117 0.31 2.77 -9.50
C ALA A 117 -0.38 1.59 -10.19
N ALA A 118 0.34 0.50 -10.45
CA ALA A 118 -0.21 -0.65 -11.17
C ALA A 118 -1.43 -1.28 -10.48
N PRO A 119 -1.36 -1.65 -9.19
CA PRO A 119 -2.53 -2.22 -8.51
C PRO A 119 -3.69 -1.24 -8.39
N LEU A 120 -3.41 0.05 -8.25
CA LEU A 120 -4.46 1.08 -8.23
C LEU A 120 -5.15 1.20 -9.59
N TRP A 121 -4.39 1.27 -10.68
CA TRP A 121 -4.97 1.31 -12.02
C TRP A 121 -5.81 0.07 -12.32
N LYS A 122 -5.37 -1.12 -11.88
CA LYS A 122 -6.18 -2.33 -12.03
C LYS A 122 -7.52 -2.17 -11.33
N TYR A 123 -7.53 -1.59 -10.13
CA TYR A 123 -8.76 -1.36 -9.38
C TYR A 123 -9.74 -0.48 -10.17
N PHE A 124 -9.26 0.62 -10.72
CA PHE A 124 -10.10 1.55 -11.48
C PHE A 124 -10.48 1.04 -12.87
N ALA A 125 -9.78 0.06 -13.40
CA ALA A 125 -10.10 -0.56 -14.69
C ALA A 125 -11.22 -1.60 -14.61
N ASN A 126 -11.60 -2.01 -13.43
CA ASN A 126 -12.67 -2.99 -13.23
C ASN A 126 -14.02 -2.34 -13.09
#